data_c1be891a8ed210f49f869acd0fd06c63
#
_entry.id   c1be891a8ed210f49f869acd0fd06c63
#
_cell.length_a   1.000
_cell.length_b   1.000
_cell.length_c   1.000
_cell.angle_alpha   90.00
_cell.angle_beta   90.00
_cell.angle_gamma   90.00
#
_symmetry.space_group_name_H-M   'P 1'
#
loop_
_entity.id
_entity.type
_entity.pdbx_description
1 polymer ?
#
loop_
_entity_poly.entity_id
_entity_poly.type
_entity_poly.pdbx_seq_one_letter_code
_entity_poly.pdbx_strand_id
1 'polypeptide(L)'
;MDYVINDTLMTSIADAIRDRSETTAPIEASDMPDLIRGIDYKKIYGFHLDSTEDDPDACITYLADAIGRTPAYMDFTNDTWNWGGWEEVFFIPKPCMVKYDGTVDYYLDSSDYTKKIDGTASDVADTTYGGNAMMEFPKIWMKIVPDTDPTSASIYFANYKADKGYTCFPYIDADGNEIDKMYVSIYNGSNVDGTLRSISGLAPEQSKTTTQQISEANANNRNGKTEWNIGLFSDRLLINFLTVLITKSLNCKGKIGKGIQSDSQTVVNNYRSGTLNNKGLFYGKSSDTTTAVKVFGIENWYALQWDRTLGLIDVSGRQMVKLCYGQSDGSTTDSYNQNGSNYIDTKSSSIFSSSTSGWLKFMTFSDKGYAIASTDSGAESKRYCSYIYENPTITTLALFGGDSYDGSRVSLFTCILYNSASAANWGFGASLSLKPLAG
;
A
#
# COMPACT_ATOMS: atom_id res chain seq x y z
N MET A 1 0.07 37.73 34.99
CA MET A 1 0.85 36.79 35.83
C MET A 1 2.15 36.54 35.08
N ASP A 2 3.22 37.14 35.53
CA ASP A 2 4.53 36.90 34.90
C ASP A 2 5.12 35.65 35.51
N TYR A 3 5.26 34.60 34.69
CA TYR A 3 5.91 33.37 35.10
C TYR A 3 7.43 33.57 34.93
N VAL A 4 8.15 33.52 36.04
CA VAL A 4 9.62 33.51 36.03
C VAL A 4 10.07 32.07 35.77
N ILE A 5 10.57 31.82 34.58
CA ILE A 5 11.25 30.55 34.26
C ILE A 5 12.70 30.70 34.70
N ASN A 6 13.19 29.82 35.57
CA ASN A 6 14.58 29.86 36.02
C ASN A 6 15.52 29.18 35.02
N ASP A 7 16.83 29.52 35.12
CA ASP A 7 17.88 29.00 34.23
C ASP A 7 17.95 27.46 34.18
N THR A 8 17.66 26.79 35.28
CA THR A 8 17.67 25.33 35.35
C THR A 8 16.56 24.74 34.49
N LEU A 9 15.36 25.33 34.52
CA LEU A 9 14.23 24.88 33.70
C LEU A 9 14.49 25.14 32.21
N MET A 10 15.05 26.30 31.89
CA MET A 10 15.41 26.66 30.51
C MET A 10 16.48 25.71 29.95
N THR A 11 17.50 25.37 30.77
CA THR A 11 18.52 24.40 30.40
C THR A 11 17.90 23.01 30.14
N SER A 12 17.01 22.55 31.02
CA SER A 12 16.32 21.27 30.85
C SER A 12 15.46 21.21 29.60
N ILE A 13 14.79 22.32 29.24
CA ILE A 13 14.02 22.44 27.99
C ILE A 13 14.95 22.39 26.79
N ALA A 14 16.07 23.14 26.82
CA ALA A 14 17.06 23.14 25.74
C ALA A 14 17.70 21.74 25.56
N ASP A 15 17.97 21.01 26.63
CA ASP A 15 18.49 19.65 26.59
C ASP A 15 17.46 18.70 25.96
N ALA A 16 16.20 18.79 26.36
CA ALA A 16 15.12 17.98 25.77
C ALA A 16 14.91 18.27 24.28
N ILE A 17 15.06 19.53 23.85
CA ILE A 17 15.02 19.93 22.43
C ILE A 17 16.22 19.34 21.70
N ARG A 18 17.45 19.44 22.25
CA ARG A 18 18.66 18.87 21.63
C ARG A 18 18.55 17.37 21.43
N ASP A 19 18.10 16.64 22.45
CA ASP A 19 17.91 15.20 22.38
C ASP A 19 16.92 14.79 21.27
N ARG A 20 15.93 15.63 20.99
CA ARG A 20 14.89 15.36 20.00
C ARG A 20 15.25 15.83 18.58
N SER A 21 15.95 16.96 18.47
CA SER A 21 16.35 17.55 17.18
C SER A 21 17.72 17.07 16.68
N GLU A 22 18.41 16.20 17.46
CA GLU A 22 19.76 15.68 17.17
C GLU A 22 20.82 16.80 16.96
N THR A 23 20.57 18.01 17.50
CA THR A 23 21.53 19.11 17.46
C THR A 23 22.41 19.11 18.70
N THR A 24 23.70 19.40 18.52
CA THR A 24 24.66 19.59 19.61
C THR A 24 24.98 21.07 19.86
N ALA A 25 24.40 21.96 19.04
CA ALA A 25 24.64 23.40 19.17
C ALA A 25 23.91 24.00 20.38
N PRO A 26 24.43 25.06 20.99
CA PRO A 26 23.67 25.87 21.97
C PRO A 26 22.36 26.38 21.37
N ILE A 27 21.30 26.36 22.18
CA ILE A 27 19.96 26.83 21.77
C ILE A 27 19.65 28.08 22.55
N GLU A 28 19.44 29.21 21.84
CA GLU A 28 18.98 30.43 22.43
C GLU A 28 17.49 30.34 22.79
N ALA A 29 17.09 31.00 23.87
CA ALA A 29 15.69 30.99 24.33
C ALA A 29 14.70 31.51 23.27
N SER A 30 15.14 32.45 22.42
CA SER A 30 14.37 32.99 21.30
C SER A 30 14.06 31.96 20.21
N ASP A 31 14.93 30.97 20.04
CA ASP A 31 14.83 29.96 18.96
C ASP A 31 14.05 28.73 19.39
N MET A 32 13.89 28.53 20.71
CA MET A 32 13.18 27.36 21.26
C MET A 32 11.76 27.17 20.69
N PRO A 33 10.91 28.20 20.52
CA PRO A 33 9.58 28.00 19.97
C PRO A 33 9.59 27.46 18.54
N ASP A 34 10.54 27.88 17.72
CA ASP A 34 10.65 27.42 16.33
C ASP A 34 11.28 26.04 16.26
N LEU A 35 12.26 25.75 17.10
CA LEU A 35 12.83 24.43 17.25
C LEU A 35 11.79 23.44 17.79
N ILE A 36 10.98 23.80 18.77
CA ILE A 36 9.88 22.95 19.27
C ILE A 36 8.86 22.67 18.17
N ARG A 37 8.53 23.66 17.34
CA ARG A 37 7.64 23.46 16.19
C ARG A 37 8.26 22.60 15.09
N GLY A 38 9.58 22.64 14.95
CA GLY A 38 10.36 21.83 14.00
C GLY A 38 10.78 20.45 14.52
N ILE A 39 10.54 20.15 15.79
CA ILE A 39 10.81 18.80 16.32
C ILE A 39 9.85 17.82 15.66
N ASP A 40 10.41 17.06 14.74
CA ASP A 40 9.76 15.87 14.17
C ASP A 40 9.65 14.82 15.30
N TYR A 41 8.46 14.72 15.91
CA TYR A 41 8.22 13.74 16.94
C TYR A 41 8.44 12.34 16.37
N LYS A 42 9.52 11.67 16.79
CA LYS A 42 9.74 10.26 16.49
C LYS A 42 8.54 9.47 17.01
N LYS A 43 7.79 8.85 16.11
CA LYS A 43 6.57 8.10 16.39
C LYS A 43 6.71 6.67 15.93
N ILE A 44 6.19 5.76 16.75
CA ILE A 44 6.05 4.34 16.42
C ILE A 44 4.60 3.96 16.62
N TYR A 45 3.89 3.65 15.55
CA TYR A 45 2.57 3.05 15.62
C TYR A 45 2.67 1.55 15.38
N GLY A 46 1.85 0.75 16.05
CA GLY A 46 1.86 -0.67 15.82
C GLY A 46 0.54 -1.35 16.15
N PHE A 47 0.44 -2.58 15.70
CA PHE A 47 -0.61 -3.49 16.12
C PHE A 47 -0.06 -4.91 16.24
N HIS A 48 -0.67 -5.69 17.12
CA HIS A 48 -0.53 -7.14 17.18
C HIS A 48 -1.72 -7.78 16.49
N LEU A 49 -1.46 -8.78 15.66
CA LEU A 49 -2.43 -9.63 15.00
C LEU A 49 -2.41 -11.00 15.69
N ASP A 50 -3.51 -11.34 16.35
CA ASP A 50 -3.73 -12.64 16.99
C ASP A 50 -4.50 -13.56 16.05
N SER A 51 -3.83 -14.56 15.50
CA SER A 51 -4.44 -15.53 14.58
C SER A 51 -5.39 -16.51 15.25
N THR A 52 -5.46 -16.57 16.57
CA THR A 52 -6.39 -17.45 17.30
C THR A 52 -7.80 -16.91 17.34
N GLU A 53 -7.94 -15.58 17.18
CA GLU A 53 -9.24 -14.89 17.16
C GLU A 53 -9.91 -14.99 15.79
N ASP A 54 -11.20 -15.32 15.78
CA ASP A 54 -12.00 -15.37 14.56
C ASP A 54 -12.56 -13.99 14.14
N ASP A 55 -12.84 -13.13 15.10
CA ASP A 55 -13.40 -11.79 14.85
C ASP A 55 -12.32 -10.88 14.22
N PRO A 56 -12.57 -10.31 13.02
CA PRO A 56 -11.59 -9.49 12.30
C PRO A 56 -11.22 -8.17 13.00
N ASP A 57 -12.00 -7.72 13.97
CA ASP A 57 -11.72 -6.53 14.79
C ASP A 57 -10.99 -6.91 16.08
N ALA A 58 -11.43 -8.01 16.74
CA ALA A 58 -10.86 -8.47 18.00
C ALA A 58 -9.44 -9.02 17.84
N CYS A 59 -9.10 -9.59 16.66
CA CYS A 59 -7.76 -10.09 16.38
C CYS A 59 -6.69 -8.98 16.30
N ILE A 60 -7.07 -7.70 16.31
CA ILE A 60 -6.15 -6.56 16.22
C ILE A 60 -6.07 -5.82 17.55
N THR A 61 -4.89 -5.79 18.14
CA THR A 61 -4.60 -5.02 19.36
C THR A 61 -3.58 -3.93 19.07
N TYR A 62 -3.86 -2.69 19.43
CA TYR A 62 -2.94 -1.58 19.24
C TYR A 62 -1.70 -1.67 20.14
N LEU A 63 -0.56 -1.27 19.61
CA LEU A 63 0.74 -1.24 20.26
C LEU A 63 1.38 0.15 20.15
N ALA A 64 2.31 0.45 21.04
CA ALA A 64 3.12 1.67 21.06
C ALA A 64 2.24 2.94 21.00
N ASP A 65 2.55 3.93 20.17
CA ASP A 65 1.80 5.19 20.04
C ASP A 65 0.39 5.03 19.41
N ALA A 66 0.00 3.81 19.01
CA ALA A 66 -1.35 3.51 18.57
C ALA A 66 -2.31 3.25 19.77
N ILE A 67 -1.79 2.90 20.95
CA ILE A 67 -2.59 2.62 22.13
C ILE A 67 -3.44 3.85 22.48
N GLY A 68 -4.74 3.63 22.70
CA GLY A 68 -5.71 4.68 23.02
C GLY A 68 -6.29 5.43 21.81
N ARG A 69 -5.82 5.17 20.59
CA ARG A 69 -6.43 5.76 19.39
C ARG A 69 -7.76 5.12 19.06
N THR A 70 -8.68 5.92 18.55
CA THR A 70 -9.96 5.46 18.02
C THR A 70 -9.77 4.96 16.59
N PRO A 71 -10.30 3.78 16.20
CA PRO A 71 -10.22 3.30 14.82
C PRO A 71 -10.95 4.22 13.83
N ALA A 72 -10.39 4.31 12.63
CA ALA A 72 -11.03 4.99 11.51
C ALA A 72 -12.01 4.06 10.79
N TYR A 73 -13.07 4.63 10.22
CA TYR A 73 -14.09 3.89 9.47
C TYR A 73 -14.92 4.80 8.56
N MET A 74 -15.55 4.20 7.56
CA MET A 74 -16.55 4.88 6.74
C MET A 74 -17.89 4.95 7.50
N ASP A 75 -18.37 6.14 7.78
CA ASP A 75 -19.74 6.36 8.24
C ASP A 75 -20.68 6.21 7.02
N PHE A 76 -21.21 5.01 6.86
CA PHE A 76 -22.09 4.69 5.73
C PHE A 76 -23.45 5.41 5.80
N THR A 77 -23.83 5.95 6.97
CA THR A 77 -25.09 6.71 7.12
C THR A 77 -24.92 8.11 6.58
N ASN A 78 -23.81 8.76 6.91
CA ASN A 78 -23.53 10.15 6.52
C ASN A 78 -22.68 10.25 5.24
N ASP A 79 -22.24 9.13 4.67
CA ASP A 79 -21.41 9.05 3.46
C ASP A 79 -20.05 9.77 3.60
N THR A 80 -19.46 9.73 4.81
CA THR A 80 -18.23 10.43 5.16
C THR A 80 -17.22 9.50 5.84
N TRP A 81 -15.93 9.75 5.60
CA TRP A 81 -14.86 9.07 6.32
C TRP A 81 -14.67 9.66 7.71
N ASN A 82 -14.71 8.82 8.74
CA ASN A 82 -14.36 9.18 10.10
C ASN A 82 -12.92 8.72 10.38
N TRP A 83 -12.04 9.67 10.60
CA TRP A 83 -10.63 9.41 10.85
C TRP A 83 -10.35 8.79 12.23
N GLY A 84 -11.31 8.85 13.17
CA GLY A 84 -11.05 8.44 14.54
C GLY A 84 -9.94 9.28 15.17
N GLY A 85 -8.80 8.67 15.44
CA GLY A 85 -7.62 9.35 15.96
C GLY A 85 -6.45 9.44 14.96
N TRP A 86 -6.67 9.31 13.63
CA TRP A 86 -5.63 9.10 12.63
C TRP A 86 -5.48 10.23 11.61
N GLU A 87 -6.05 11.41 11.85
CA GLU A 87 -5.99 12.54 10.91
C GLU A 87 -4.58 13.11 10.73
N GLU A 88 -3.84 13.23 11.85
CA GLU A 88 -2.52 13.85 11.88
C GLU A 88 -1.44 12.82 12.23
N VAL A 89 -1.12 11.95 11.25
CA VAL A 89 -0.06 10.96 11.38
C VAL A 89 0.93 11.07 10.24
N PHE A 90 2.19 10.68 10.51
CA PHE A 90 3.30 10.89 9.58
C PHE A 90 3.16 10.16 8.24
N PHE A 91 2.31 9.16 8.14
CA PHE A 91 2.19 8.29 6.95
C PHE A 91 1.01 8.64 6.02
N ILE A 92 0.32 9.77 6.22
CA ILE A 92 -0.76 10.20 5.31
C ILE A 92 -0.17 10.60 3.96
N PRO A 93 -0.56 9.93 2.86
CA PRO A 93 -0.04 10.26 1.54
C PRO A 93 -0.68 11.51 0.97
N LYS A 94 0.00 12.09 -0.04
CA LYS A 94 -0.46 13.30 -0.74
C LYS A 94 -0.72 13.00 -2.21
N PRO A 95 -1.90 13.38 -2.76
CA PRO A 95 -2.16 13.25 -4.19
C PRO A 95 -1.37 14.30 -4.98
N CYS A 96 -0.75 13.87 -6.07
CA CYS A 96 0.07 14.75 -6.90
C CYS A 96 0.09 14.31 -8.37
N MET A 97 0.47 15.24 -9.24
CA MET A 97 0.86 14.93 -10.62
C MET A 97 2.37 14.82 -10.69
N VAL A 98 2.84 13.67 -11.21
CA VAL A 98 4.28 13.34 -11.31
C VAL A 98 4.66 13.22 -12.77
N LYS A 99 5.69 13.94 -13.19
CA LYS A 99 6.25 13.86 -14.55
C LYS A 99 6.94 12.53 -14.81
N TYR A 100 7.19 12.21 -16.08
CA TYR A 100 7.89 10.99 -16.47
C TYR A 100 9.30 10.87 -15.88
N ASP A 101 9.95 11.99 -15.56
CA ASP A 101 11.27 12.02 -14.93
C ASP A 101 11.25 11.79 -13.42
N GLY A 102 10.08 11.48 -12.85
CA GLY A 102 9.90 11.20 -11.42
C GLY A 102 9.72 12.45 -10.54
N THR A 103 9.73 13.65 -11.12
CA THR A 103 9.53 14.88 -10.35
C THR A 103 8.06 15.20 -10.14
N VAL A 104 7.70 15.67 -8.94
CA VAL A 104 6.36 16.20 -8.66
C VAL A 104 6.21 17.54 -9.35
N ASP A 105 5.23 17.67 -10.24
CA ASP A 105 4.89 18.94 -10.90
C ASP A 105 4.06 19.82 -9.97
N TYR A 106 3.00 19.27 -9.40
CA TYR A 106 2.16 19.93 -8.41
C TYR A 106 1.34 18.94 -7.58
N TYR A 107 0.89 19.38 -6.41
CA TYR A 107 -0.03 18.61 -5.57
C TYR A 107 -1.48 18.91 -5.94
N LEU A 108 -2.31 17.89 -5.82
CA LEU A 108 -3.75 17.95 -5.98
C LEU A 108 -4.42 18.33 -4.66
N ASP A 109 -5.61 18.93 -4.73
CA ASP A 109 -6.48 19.10 -3.57
C ASP A 109 -6.89 17.72 -3.04
N SER A 110 -6.60 17.44 -1.78
CA SER A 110 -6.86 16.13 -1.16
C SER A 110 -8.35 15.77 -1.09
N SER A 111 -9.24 16.75 -1.21
CA SER A 111 -10.69 16.58 -1.22
C SER A 111 -11.30 16.52 -2.63
N ASP A 112 -10.61 17.04 -3.65
CA ASP A 112 -11.08 17.06 -5.05
C ASP A 112 -9.89 17.04 -6.04
N TYR A 113 -9.54 15.87 -6.53
CA TYR A 113 -8.39 15.67 -7.43
C TYR A 113 -8.52 16.35 -8.79
N THR A 114 -9.70 16.85 -9.15
CA THR A 114 -9.86 17.69 -10.35
C THR A 114 -9.28 19.09 -10.17
N LYS A 115 -8.79 19.40 -8.97
CA LYS A 115 -8.18 20.68 -8.61
C LYS A 115 -6.77 20.50 -8.09
N LYS A 116 -5.95 21.52 -8.30
CA LYS A 116 -4.67 21.71 -7.62
C LYS A 116 -4.93 22.27 -6.21
N ILE A 117 -3.92 22.21 -5.34
CA ILE A 117 -4.00 22.73 -3.96
C ILE A 117 -4.37 24.22 -3.89
N ASP A 118 -4.08 24.99 -4.95
CA ASP A 118 -4.45 26.41 -5.09
C ASP A 118 -5.89 26.64 -5.61
N GLY A 119 -6.65 25.56 -5.85
CA GLY A 119 -8.02 25.59 -6.32
C GLY A 119 -8.18 25.68 -7.84
N THR A 120 -7.10 25.83 -8.61
CA THR A 120 -7.15 25.81 -10.08
C THR A 120 -7.37 24.39 -10.62
N ALA A 121 -7.84 24.26 -11.88
CA ALA A 121 -8.06 22.96 -12.50
C ALA A 121 -6.76 22.16 -12.63
N SER A 122 -6.85 20.86 -12.35
CA SER A 122 -5.74 19.91 -12.51
C SER A 122 -5.80 19.21 -13.87
N ASP A 123 -4.71 18.53 -14.24
CA ASP A 123 -4.57 17.81 -15.48
C ASP A 123 -4.84 16.29 -15.31
N VAL A 124 -5.54 15.86 -14.23
CA VAL A 124 -5.75 14.43 -13.93
C VAL A 124 -6.48 13.65 -15.03
N ALA A 125 -7.24 14.33 -15.89
CA ALA A 125 -7.96 13.72 -17.03
C ALA A 125 -7.31 14.03 -18.40
N ASP A 126 -6.18 14.74 -18.42
CA ASP A 126 -5.50 15.09 -19.66
C ASP A 126 -4.57 13.96 -20.13
N THR A 127 -4.96 13.27 -21.20
CA THR A 127 -4.14 12.20 -21.79
C THR A 127 -2.85 12.68 -22.44
N THR A 128 -2.74 13.98 -22.72
CA THR A 128 -1.53 14.60 -23.31
C THR A 128 -0.53 15.08 -22.25
N TYR A 129 -0.94 15.10 -20.97
CA TYR A 129 -0.05 15.45 -19.87
C TYR A 129 1.17 14.51 -19.82
N GLY A 130 2.37 15.06 -19.66
CA GLY A 130 3.64 14.33 -19.66
C GLY A 130 3.97 13.63 -18.32
N GLY A 131 3.04 12.90 -17.73
CA GLY A 131 3.20 12.24 -16.43
C GLY A 131 1.94 11.51 -15.98
N ASN A 132 1.82 11.23 -14.68
CA ASN A 132 0.76 10.43 -14.08
C ASN A 132 0.22 11.04 -12.80
N ALA A 133 -1.05 10.75 -12.47
CA ALA A 133 -1.65 11.05 -11.17
C ALA A 133 -1.23 9.97 -10.15
N MET A 134 -0.55 10.38 -9.08
CA MET A 134 0.07 9.48 -8.12
C MET A 134 -0.24 9.88 -6.67
N MET A 135 -0.23 8.91 -5.78
CA MET A 135 -0.18 9.12 -4.34
C MET A 135 1.27 9.08 -3.87
N GLU A 136 1.76 10.18 -3.33
CA GLU A 136 3.07 10.31 -2.70
C GLU A 136 3.00 9.81 -1.25
N PHE A 137 3.73 8.73 -0.93
CA PHE A 137 3.88 8.23 0.43
C PHE A 137 5.24 8.69 0.99
N PRO A 138 5.28 9.33 2.17
CA PRO A 138 6.54 9.65 2.84
C PRO A 138 7.23 8.36 3.29
N LYS A 139 8.56 8.39 3.49
CA LYS A 139 9.32 7.21 3.95
C LYS A 139 8.78 6.69 5.28
N ILE A 140 8.46 5.41 5.29
CA ILE A 140 7.95 4.66 6.44
C ILE A 140 8.89 3.48 6.69
N TRP A 141 9.36 3.37 7.89
CA TRP A 141 10.07 2.21 8.38
C TRP A 141 9.09 1.22 8.97
N MET A 142 9.12 -0.01 8.52
CA MET A 142 8.25 -1.09 8.99
C MET A 142 9.07 -2.20 9.63
N LYS A 143 8.55 -2.78 10.72
CA LYS A 143 9.12 -3.94 11.39
C LYS A 143 8.02 -4.96 11.64
N ILE A 144 8.27 -6.22 11.26
CA ILE A 144 7.41 -7.36 11.54
C ILE A 144 8.12 -8.25 12.54
N VAL A 145 7.46 -8.58 13.63
CA VAL A 145 7.97 -9.45 14.69
C VAL A 145 7.01 -10.62 14.84
N PRO A 146 7.28 -11.75 14.19
CA PRO A 146 6.48 -12.97 14.35
C PRO A 146 6.49 -13.46 15.80
N ASP A 147 5.39 -14.01 16.25
CA ASP A 147 5.33 -14.74 17.52
C ASP A 147 6.00 -16.12 17.39
N THR A 148 5.99 -16.89 18.48
CA THR A 148 6.42 -18.30 18.46
C THR A 148 5.61 -19.11 17.45
N ASP A 149 4.29 -18.87 17.38
CA ASP A 149 3.46 -19.28 16.25
C ASP A 149 3.50 -18.14 15.21
N PRO A 150 4.19 -18.32 14.07
CA PRO A 150 4.38 -17.26 13.10
C PRO A 150 3.11 -16.90 12.32
N THR A 151 1.95 -17.47 12.65
CA THR A 151 0.65 -17.02 12.14
C THR A 151 0.12 -15.80 12.86
N SER A 152 0.68 -15.46 14.02
CA SER A 152 0.51 -14.21 14.75
C SER A 152 1.76 -13.36 14.68
N ALA A 153 1.62 -12.03 14.72
CA ALA A 153 2.75 -11.12 14.67
C ALA A 153 2.43 -9.73 15.22
N SER A 154 3.46 -9.03 15.66
CA SER A 154 3.42 -7.59 15.91
C SER A 154 4.01 -6.82 14.73
N ILE A 155 3.28 -5.84 14.20
CA ILE A 155 3.70 -5.01 13.07
C ILE A 155 3.81 -3.56 13.55
N TYR A 156 4.96 -2.93 13.28
CA TYR A 156 5.27 -1.56 13.71
C TYR A 156 5.64 -0.69 12.51
N PHE A 157 5.28 0.59 12.60
CA PHE A 157 5.57 1.64 11.61
C PHE A 157 6.19 2.83 12.31
N ALA A 158 7.27 3.37 11.75
CA ALA A 158 7.96 4.52 12.30
C ALA A 158 8.37 5.49 11.18
N ASN A 159 8.49 6.79 11.52
CA ASN A 159 9.04 7.80 10.62
C ASN A 159 10.59 7.87 10.67
N TYR A 160 11.22 6.95 11.38
CA TYR A 160 12.67 6.81 11.50
C TYR A 160 13.06 5.35 11.71
N LYS A 161 14.32 5.02 11.48
CA LYS A 161 14.87 3.68 11.76
C LYS A 161 15.09 3.52 13.26
N ALA A 162 14.08 3.00 13.98
CA ALA A 162 14.10 2.91 15.44
C ALA A 162 15.12 1.87 15.96
N ASP A 163 15.30 0.77 15.22
CA ASP A 163 16.34 -0.24 15.47
C ASP A 163 16.69 -1.01 14.18
N LYS A 164 17.62 -1.95 14.28
CA LYS A 164 18.08 -2.76 13.13
C LYS A 164 17.03 -3.67 12.49
N GLY A 165 15.89 -3.90 13.17
CA GLY A 165 14.78 -4.72 12.64
C GLY A 165 13.83 -3.94 11.75
N TYR A 166 13.92 -2.60 11.74
CA TYR A 166 13.11 -1.79 10.85
C TYR A 166 13.72 -1.73 9.45
N THR A 167 12.90 -1.94 8.45
CA THR A 167 13.22 -1.89 7.01
C THR A 167 12.31 -0.91 6.30
N CYS A 168 12.78 -0.36 5.18
CA CYS A 168 11.99 0.54 4.32
C CYS A 168 11.98 0.02 2.89
N PHE A 169 11.70 -1.27 2.69
CA PHE A 169 11.76 -1.92 1.38
C PHE A 169 11.00 -1.18 0.26
N PRO A 170 9.80 -0.59 0.48
CA PRO A 170 9.11 0.20 -0.55
C PRO A 170 9.87 1.46 -0.99
N TYR A 171 10.90 1.87 -0.25
CA TYR A 171 11.66 3.09 -0.45
C TYR A 171 13.11 2.82 -0.86
N ILE A 172 13.31 1.79 -1.68
CA ILE A 172 14.58 1.47 -2.31
C ILE A 172 14.43 1.65 -3.81
N ASP A 173 15.25 2.53 -4.40
CA ASP A 173 15.25 2.80 -5.83
C ASP A 173 15.90 1.67 -6.66
N ALA A 174 15.90 1.81 -7.98
CA ALA A 174 16.45 0.80 -8.88
C ALA A 174 17.97 0.63 -8.73
N ASP A 175 18.68 1.61 -8.18
CA ASP A 175 20.12 1.55 -7.89
C ASP A 175 20.42 0.98 -6.50
N GLY A 176 19.37 0.64 -5.71
CA GLY A 176 19.48 0.09 -4.36
C GLY A 176 19.65 1.13 -3.26
N ASN A 177 19.42 2.40 -3.54
CA ASN A 177 19.52 3.49 -2.58
C ASN A 177 18.19 3.74 -1.86
N GLU A 178 18.25 4.21 -0.61
CA GLU A 178 17.09 4.68 0.12
C GLU A 178 16.61 6.02 -0.44
N ILE A 179 15.28 6.13 -0.67
CA ILE A 179 14.60 7.35 -1.10
C ILE A 179 13.61 7.81 -0.05
N ASP A 180 13.27 9.10 -0.04
CA ASP A 180 12.39 9.67 0.98
C ASP A 180 10.90 9.51 0.68
N LYS A 181 10.57 9.15 -0.57
CA LYS A 181 9.19 9.08 -1.04
C LYS A 181 9.04 7.97 -2.06
N MET A 182 7.92 7.26 -2.00
CA MET A 182 7.46 6.37 -3.06
C MET A 182 6.12 6.84 -3.62
N TYR A 183 5.79 6.40 -4.81
CA TYR A 183 4.54 6.78 -5.47
C TYR A 183 3.80 5.56 -5.99
N VAL A 184 2.48 5.54 -5.73
CA VAL A 184 1.56 4.53 -6.26
C VAL A 184 0.46 5.25 -7.04
N SER A 185 0.02 4.68 -8.18
CA SER A 185 -1.00 5.32 -9.01
C SER A 185 -2.31 5.55 -8.26
N ILE A 186 -2.95 6.70 -8.51
CA ILE A 186 -4.29 7.01 -7.99
C ILE A 186 -5.34 6.11 -8.66
N TYR A 187 -5.22 5.88 -9.96
CA TYR A 187 -6.19 5.17 -10.77
C TYR A 187 -5.63 3.83 -11.27
N ASN A 188 -6.54 2.89 -11.54
CA ASN A 188 -6.18 1.68 -12.28
C ASN A 188 -5.47 2.08 -13.58
N GLY A 189 -4.42 1.35 -13.93
CA GLY A 189 -3.65 1.64 -15.14
C GLY A 189 -4.50 1.52 -16.41
N SER A 190 -4.34 2.47 -17.30
CA SER A 190 -4.99 2.52 -18.62
C SER A 190 -3.93 2.61 -19.71
N ASN A 191 -4.10 1.92 -20.82
CA ASN A 191 -3.17 2.01 -21.93
C ASN A 191 -3.44 3.28 -22.75
N VAL A 192 -2.44 4.15 -22.85
CA VAL A 192 -2.44 5.32 -23.74
C VAL A 192 -1.22 5.22 -24.65
N ASP A 193 -1.45 4.94 -25.92
CA ASP A 193 -0.42 4.82 -26.95
C ASP A 193 0.77 3.91 -26.55
N GLY A 194 0.46 2.74 -25.97
CA GLY A 194 1.45 1.75 -25.54
C GLY A 194 2.14 2.07 -24.23
N THR A 195 1.66 3.06 -23.49
CA THR A 195 2.16 3.43 -22.16
C THR A 195 1.06 3.19 -21.13
N LEU A 196 1.36 2.48 -20.06
CA LEU A 196 0.46 2.34 -18.90
C LEU A 196 0.39 3.67 -18.14
N ARG A 197 -0.79 4.23 -17.99
CA ARG A 197 -1.00 5.56 -17.42
C ARG A 197 -1.99 5.54 -16.26
N SER A 198 -1.75 6.37 -15.26
CA SER A 198 -2.71 6.69 -14.19
C SER A 198 -3.40 8.02 -14.51
N ILE A 199 -4.54 7.94 -15.21
CA ILE A 199 -5.30 9.08 -15.73
C ILE A 199 -6.79 8.87 -15.41
N SER A 200 -7.44 9.92 -14.94
CA SER A 200 -8.89 9.94 -14.67
C SER A 200 -9.71 9.87 -15.98
N GLY A 201 -10.88 9.25 -15.94
CA GLY A 201 -11.81 9.18 -17.08
C GLY A 201 -11.52 8.08 -18.08
N LEU A 202 -10.46 7.29 -17.89
CA LEU A 202 -10.10 6.20 -18.79
C LEU A 202 -10.61 4.84 -18.29
N ALA A 203 -10.80 3.91 -19.21
CA ALA A 203 -11.06 2.52 -18.88
C ALA A 203 -9.77 1.84 -18.37
N PRO A 204 -9.85 0.99 -17.34
CA PRO A 204 -8.72 0.17 -16.94
C PRO A 204 -8.24 -0.74 -18.08
N GLU A 205 -6.92 -0.95 -18.16
CA GLU A 205 -6.34 -1.88 -19.11
C GLU A 205 -6.78 -3.31 -18.81
N GLN A 206 -6.95 -4.11 -19.86
CA GLN A 206 -7.42 -5.48 -19.78
C GLN A 206 -6.67 -6.39 -20.74
N SER A 207 -6.75 -7.72 -20.46
CA SER A 207 -6.33 -8.76 -21.41
C SER A 207 -4.87 -8.66 -21.85
N LYS A 208 -3.99 -8.27 -20.92
CA LYS A 208 -2.54 -8.21 -21.13
C LYS A 208 -1.81 -9.26 -20.31
N THR A 209 -0.70 -9.76 -20.85
CA THR A 209 0.24 -10.58 -20.12
C THR A 209 1.09 -9.74 -19.17
N THR A 210 1.75 -10.39 -18.20
CA THR A 210 2.69 -9.71 -17.29
C THR A 210 3.76 -8.95 -18.05
N THR A 211 4.36 -9.57 -19.08
CA THR A 211 5.41 -8.94 -19.89
C THR A 211 4.91 -7.68 -20.60
N GLN A 212 3.68 -7.71 -21.12
CA GLN A 212 3.09 -6.54 -21.77
C GLN A 212 2.86 -5.40 -20.76
N GLN A 213 2.28 -5.69 -19.61
CA GLN A 213 2.03 -4.67 -18.57
C GLN A 213 3.31 -4.07 -18.03
N ILE A 214 4.36 -4.88 -17.79
CA ILE A 214 5.69 -4.38 -17.42
C ILE A 214 6.27 -3.49 -18.52
N SER A 215 6.18 -3.90 -19.78
CA SER A 215 6.68 -3.11 -20.91
C SER A 215 5.97 -1.76 -21.03
N GLU A 216 4.65 -1.75 -20.87
CA GLU A 216 3.82 -0.53 -20.92
C GLU A 216 4.07 0.38 -19.71
N ALA A 217 4.30 -0.17 -18.51
CA ALA A 217 4.71 0.61 -17.35
C ALA A 217 6.11 1.22 -17.54
N ASN A 218 7.06 0.41 -18.06
CA ASN A 218 8.42 0.86 -18.34
C ASN A 218 8.49 1.88 -19.48
N ALA A 219 7.47 2.00 -20.34
CA ALA A 219 7.37 3.07 -21.33
C ALA A 219 7.29 4.47 -20.71
N ASN A 220 6.99 4.58 -19.41
CA ASN A 220 7.12 5.83 -18.65
C ASN A 220 8.59 6.19 -18.36
N ASN A 221 9.52 5.23 -18.35
CA ASN A 221 10.95 5.46 -18.11
C ASN A 221 11.56 6.22 -19.30
N ARG A 222 11.55 7.53 -19.21
CA ARG A 222 12.21 8.40 -20.17
C ARG A 222 13.69 8.54 -19.80
N ASN A 223 14.58 8.68 -20.75
CA ASN A 223 16.03 8.84 -20.56
C ASN A 223 16.77 7.60 -20.01
N GLY A 224 16.22 6.38 -20.20
CA GLY A 224 16.90 5.12 -19.86
C GLY A 224 16.94 4.81 -18.35
N LYS A 225 16.24 5.55 -17.53
CA LYS A 225 16.06 5.26 -16.10
C LYS A 225 15.05 4.12 -15.90
N THR A 226 15.09 3.47 -14.72
CA THR A 226 14.20 2.34 -14.37
C THR A 226 13.40 2.65 -13.10
N GLU A 227 12.74 3.79 -13.08
CA GLU A 227 11.99 4.28 -11.91
C GLU A 227 10.56 3.73 -11.87
N TRP A 228 9.93 3.62 -13.07
CA TRP A 228 8.53 3.21 -13.22
C TRP A 228 8.42 1.70 -13.45
N ASN A 229 7.45 1.08 -12.77
CA ASN A 229 7.09 -0.31 -12.97
C ASN A 229 5.59 -0.51 -12.68
N ILE A 230 5.07 -1.73 -12.86
CA ILE A 230 3.78 -2.11 -12.31
C ILE A 230 3.87 -2.27 -10.78
N GLY A 231 2.72 -2.40 -10.10
CA GLY A 231 2.61 -2.53 -8.64
C GLY A 231 3.61 -3.52 -8.04
N LEU A 232 4.16 -3.18 -6.87
CA LEU A 232 5.13 -3.99 -6.15
C LEU A 232 4.53 -4.58 -4.87
N PHE A 233 4.93 -5.80 -4.50
CA PHE A 233 4.44 -6.50 -3.32
C PHE A 233 4.75 -5.73 -2.02
N SER A 234 5.91 -5.10 -1.92
CA SER A 234 6.27 -4.29 -0.76
C SER A 234 5.34 -3.09 -0.56
N ASP A 235 4.91 -2.44 -1.65
CA ASP A 235 3.96 -1.32 -1.61
C ASP A 235 2.59 -1.82 -1.14
N ARG A 236 2.14 -2.95 -1.71
CA ARG A 236 0.88 -3.60 -1.33
C ARG A 236 0.89 -4.02 0.14
N LEU A 237 1.98 -4.63 0.60
CA LEU A 237 2.17 -5.06 1.98
C LEU A 237 2.07 -3.87 2.95
N LEU A 238 2.82 -2.80 2.69
CA LEU A 238 2.80 -1.59 3.50
C LEU A 238 1.41 -0.97 3.57
N ILE A 239 0.77 -0.71 2.43
CA ILE A 239 -0.55 -0.04 2.37
C ILE A 239 -1.63 -0.89 3.02
N ASN A 240 -1.61 -2.22 2.82
CA ASN A 240 -2.56 -3.12 3.47
C ASN A 240 -2.42 -3.08 5.00
N PHE A 241 -1.19 -3.15 5.53
CA PHE A 241 -0.98 -3.10 6.97
C PHE A 241 -1.26 -1.73 7.58
N LEU A 242 -0.98 -0.63 6.87
CA LEU A 242 -1.42 0.71 7.30
C LEU A 242 -2.94 0.81 7.36
N THR A 243 -3.64 0.17 6.41
CA THR A 243 -5.10 0.12 6.42
C THR A 243 -5.62 -0.65 7.64
N VAL A 244 -5.02 -1.81 7.95
CA VAL A 244 -5.35 -2.58 9.17
C VAL A 244 -5.06 -1.76 10.43
N LEU A 245 -3.93 -1.06 10.48
CA LEU A 245 -3.57 -0.21 11.61
C LEU A 245 -4.65 0.85 11.89
N ILE A 246 -5.02 1.65 10.89
CA ILE A 246 -5.97 2.75 11.13
C ILE A 246 -7.40 2.27 11.37
N THR A 247 -7.82 1.20 10.70
CA THR A 247 -9.18 0.66 10.85
C THR A 247 -9.33 -0.29 12.03
N LYS A 248 -8.21 -0.76 12.60
CA LYS A 248 -8.17 -1.81 13.64
C LYS A 248 -9.00 -3.04 13.24
N SER A 249 -8.88 -3.46 11.99
CA SER A 249 -9.70 -4.56 11.44
C SER A 249 -9.04 -5.19 10.22
N LEU A 250 -9.24 -6.50 10.08
CA LEU A 250 -8.94 -7.23 8.84
C LEU A 250 -10.12 -7.21 7.85
N ASN A 251 -11.31 -6.77 8.29
CA ASN A 251 -12.50 -6.65 7.45
C ASN A 251 -12.61 -5.25 6.82
N CYS A 252 -11.81 -4.99 5.78
CA CYS A 252 -11.85 -3.71 5.07
C CYS A 252 -13.23 -3.39 4.48
N LYS A 253 -13.99 -4.41 4.03
CA LYS A 253 -15.34 -4.21 3.48
C LYS A 253 -16.30 -3.63 4.52
N GLY A 254 -16.20 -4.08 5.76
CA GLY A 254 -17.00 -3.55 6.88
C GLY A 254 -16.56 -2.16 7.33
N LYS A 255 -15.30 -1.79 7.12
CA LYS A 255 -14.74 -0.51 7.57
C LYS A 255 -14.69 0.57 6.48
N ILE A 256 -14.51 0.19 5.21
CA ILE A 256 -14.33 1.13 4.10
C ILE A 256 -15.47 1.00 3.07
N GLY A 257 -15.84 -0.24 2.71
CA GLY A 257 -16.88 -0.51 1.74
C GLY A 257 -16.57 -1.72 0.86
N LYS A 258 -17.56 -2.16 0.08
CA LYS A 258 -17.48 -3.40 -0.68
C LYS A 258 -16.69 -3.27 -1.99
N GLY A 259 -16.68 -2.09 -2.61
CA GLY A 259 -16.16 -1.93 -3.97
C GLY A 259 -17.07 -2.55 -5.03
N ILE A 260 -16.62 -2.56 -6.28
CA ILE A 260 -17.39 -3.06 -7.42
C ILE A 260 -17.37 -4.59 -7.45
N GLN A 261 -18.56 -5.21 -7.31
CA GLN A 261 -18.77 -6.66 -7.18
C GLN A 261 -20.02 -7.07 -7.98
N SER A 262 -20.02 -6.96 -9.29
CA SER A 262 -21.25 -7.06 -10.10
C SER A 262 -21.33 -8.26 -11.02
N ASP A 263 -20.54 -9.30 -10.82
CA ASP A 263 -20.54 -10.56 -11.60
C ASP A 263 -20.47 -10.40 -13.13
N SER A 264 -19.85 -9.31 -13.63
CA SER A 264 -19.87 -9.01 -15.06
C SER A 264 -18.62 -8.32 -15.57
N GLN A 265 -18.01 -8.87 -16.60
CA GLN A 265 -16.98 -8.20 -17.41
C GLN A 265 -17.49 -6.84 -17.96
N THR A 266 -18.78 -6.72 -18.26
CA THR A 266 -19.37 -5.49 -18.79
C THR A 266 -19.15 -4.30 -17.87
N VAL A 267 -19.11 -4.52 -16.55
CA VAL A 267 -18.86 -3.44 -15.59
C VAL A 267 -17.44 -2.92 -15.72
N VAL A 268 -16.45 -3.79 -15.85
CA VAL A 268 -15.06 -3.37 -16.06
C VAL A 268 -14.91 -2.63 -17.40
N ASN A 269 -15.54 -3.12 -18.47
CA ASN A 269 -15.52 -2.48 -19.79
C ASN A 269 -16.11 -1.06 -19.77
N ASN A 270 -17.17 -0.85 -18.98
CA ASN A 270 -17.87 0.42 -18.88
C ASN A 270 -17.33 1.34 -17.80
N TYR A 271 -16.51 0.81 -16.89
CA TYR A 271 -15.93 1.61 -15.82
C TYR A 271 -14.98 2.67 -16.39
N ARG A 272 -15.00 3.83 -15.77
CA ARG A 272 -14.04 4.91 -16.03
C ARG A 272 -13.51 5.38 -14.69
N SER A 273 -12.18 5.42 -14.57
CA SER A 273 -11.48 5.88 -13.37
C SER A 273 -11.84 7.34 -13.01
N GLY A 274 -11.60 7.73 -11.78
CA GLY A 274 -11.87 9.10 -11.31
C GLY A 274 -13.29 9.34 -10.82
N THR A 275 -14.10 8.29 -10.68
CA THR A 275 -15.45 8.41 -10.11
C THR A 275 -15.45 8.90 -8.66
N LEU A 276 -14.31 8.76 -7.97
CA LEU A 276 -14.12 9.16 -6.58
C LEU A 276 -13.16 10.35 -6.41
N ASN A 277 -12.96 11.18 -7.44
CA ASN A 277 -12.04 12.33 -7.36
C ASN A 277 -12.35 13.28 -6.21
N ASN A 278 -13.64 13.44 -5.85
CA ASN A 278 -14.12 14.34 -4.79
C ASN A 278 -14.48 13.62 -3.49
N LYS A 279 -13.85 12.48 -3.21
CA LYS A 279 -14.18 11.63 -2.04
C LYS A 279 -13.03 11.51 -1.03
N GLY A 280 -12.07 12.42 -1.03
CA GLY A 280 -10.95 12.39 -0.09
C GLY A 280 -10.05 11.18 -0.27
N LEU A 281 -9.43 10.71 0.83
CA LEU A 281 -8.48 9.59 0.81
C LEU A 281 -9.13 8.22 1.01
N PHE A 282 -10.31 8.15 1.60
CA PHE A 282 -11.05 6.91 1.85
C PHE A 282 -12.52 7.08 1.47
N TYR A 283 -13.04 6.09 0.79
CA TYR A 283 -14.45 6.05 0.43
C TYR A 283 -14.91 4.64 0.03
N GLY A 284 -16.19 4.35 0.27
CA GLY A 284 -16.87 3.15 -0.21
C GLY A 284 -18.29 3.07 0.30
N LYS A 285 -19.03 2.08 -0.17
CA LYS A 285 -20.42 1.82 0.22
C LYS A 285 -20.57 0.43 0.83
N SER A 286 -21.43 0.30 1.85
CA SER A 286 -21.65 -0.99 2.53
C SER A 286 -22.57 -1.94 1.76
N SER A 287 -23.55 -1.42 1.06
CA SER A 287 -24.59 -2.20 0.37
C SER A 287 -24.54 -2.10 -1.16
N ASP A 288 -23.91 -1.06 -1.69
CA ASP A 288 -23.77 -0.85 -3.13
C ASP A 288 -22.53 -1.57 -3.66
N THR A 289 -22.73 -2.47 -4.60
CA THR A 289 -21.67 -3.25 -5.26
C THR A 289 -21.31 -2.69 -6.63
N THR A 290 -21.78 -1.49 -6.97
CA THR A 290 -21.49 -0.78 -8.22
C THR A 290 -20.60 0.45 -8.01
N THR A 291 -20.42 0.87 -6.77
CA THR A 291 -19.56 2.01 -6.41
C THR A 291 -18.13 1.54 -6.17
N ALA A 292 -17.17 2.24 -6.73
CA ALA A 292 -15.74 2.04 -6.48
C ALA A 292 -15.38 2.22 -4.98
N VAL A 293 -14.24 1.68 -4.59
CA VAL A 293 -13.67 1.89 -3.26
C VAL A 293 -12.40 2.72 -3.39
N LYS A 294 -12.07 3.51 -2.34
CA LYS A 294 -10.85 4.31 -2.27
C LYS A 294 -10.11 4.05 -0.95
N VAL A 295 -8.83 3.75 -1.03
CA VAL A 295 -7.95 3.45 0.11
C VAL A 295 -6.69 4.29 0.00
N PHE A 296 -6.40 5.13 0.98
CA PHE A 296 -5.26 6.06 0.95
C PHE A 296 -5.17 6.85 -0.36
N GLY A 297 -6.32 7.25 -0.93
CA GLY A 297 -6.40 8.00 -2.17
C GLY A 297 -6.34 7.17 -3.45
N ILE A 298 -6.09 5.88 -3.36
CA ILE A 298 -6.00 4.95 -4.49
C ILE A 298 -7.39 4.37 -4.78
N GLU A 299 -7.88 4.60 -5.98
CA GLU A 299 -9.18 4.11 -6.44
C GLU A 299 -9.08 2.61 -6.80
N ASN A 300 -10.07 1.82 -6.36
CA ASN A 300 -10.13 0.37 -6.56
C ASN A 300 -8.88 -0.40 -6.07
N TRP A 301 -8.37 -0.05 -4.88
CA TRP A 301 -7.27 -0.81 -4.26
C TRP A 301 -7.60 -2.30 -4.07
N TYR A 302 -8.88 -2.62 -4.01
CA TYR A 302 -9.46 -3.96 -4.16
C TYR A 302 -10.79 -3.87 -4.91
N ALA A 303 -11.30 -4.99 -5.39
CA ALA A 303 -12.45 -5.11 -6.28
C ALA A 303 -12.17 -4.53 -7.69
N LEU A 304 -13.12 -4.55 -8.58
CA LEU A 304 -13.10 -4.18 -9.98
C LEU A 304 -12.19 -5.08 -10.84
N GLN A 305 -10.88 -5.07 -10.61
CA GLN A 305 -9.89 -5.92 -11.31
C GLN A 305 -8.84 -6.46 -10.35
N TRP A 306 -8.32 -7.63 -10.66
CA TRP A 306 -7.11 -8.16 -10.07
C TRP A 306 -5.90 -7.30 -10.46
N ASP A 307 -5.23 -6.74 -9.48
CA ASP A 307 -4.06 -5.89 -9.69
C ASP A 307 -2.77 -6.73 -9.70
N ARG A 308 -2.11 -6.80 -10.85
CA ARG A 308 -0.87 -7.57 -11.03
C ARG A 308 0.26 -6.94 -10.23
N THR A 309 0.93 -7.77 -9.43
CA THR A 309 1.91 -7.32 -8.45
C THR A 309 3.20 -8.13 -8.57
N LEU A 310 4.33 -7.44 -8.78
CA LEU A 310 5.64 -8.06 -8.80
C LEU A 310 6.19 -8.25 -7.37
N GLY A 311 7.06 -9.24 -7.22
CA GLY A 311 7.78 -9.48 -5.97
C GLY A 311 7.15 -10.52 -5.06
N LEU A 312 6.01 -11.11 -5.41
CA LEU A 312 5.48 -12.34 -4.81
C LEU A 312 5.18 -13.34 -5.92
N ILE A 313 5.78 -14.50 -5.83
CA ILE A 313 5.69 -15.56 -6.85
C ILE A 313 5.56 -16.91 -6.13
N ASP A 314 4.71 -17.80 -6.63
CA ASP A 314 4.78 -19.21 -6.27
C ASP A 314 5.59 -19.96 -7.34
N VAL A 315 6.62 -20.68 -6.91
CA VAL A 315 7.45 -21.52 -7.78
C VAL A 315 7.18 -22.99 -7.43
N SER A 316 6.25 -23.58 -8.14
CA SER A 316 5.88 -25.00 -7.95
C SER A 316 5.56 -25.35 -6.49
N GLY A 317 4.70 -24.57 -5.86
CA GLY A 317 4.25 -24.75 -4.48
C GLY A 317 5.17 -24.12 -3.42
N ARG A 318 6.12 -23.28 -3.80
CA ARG A 318 7.01 -22.54 -2.90
C ARG A 318 6.84 -21.04 -3.10
N GLN A 319 6.41 -20.35 -2.10
CA GLN A 319 6.27 -18.88 -2.15
C GLN A 319 7.64 -18.22 -2.01
N MET A 320 7.97 -17.40 -3.00
CA MET A 320 9.23 -16.67 -3.11
C MET A 320 8.93 -15.16 -3.15
N VAL A 321 9.73 -14.36 -2.44
CA VAL A 321 9.53 -12.92 -2.36
C VAL A 321 10.76 -12.13 -2.78
N LYS A 322 10.53 -10.97 -3.38
CA LYS A 322 11.48 -9.88 -3.55
C LYS A 322 10.78 -8.57 -3.16
N LEU A 323 11.35 -7.87 -2.17
CA LEU A 323 10.68 -6.74 -1.51
C LEU A 323 11.22 -5.38 -1.93
N CYS A 324 12.40 -5.33 -2.57
CA CYS A 324 12.97 -4.08 -3.06
C CYS A 324 13.92 -4.32 -4.24
N TYR A 325 14.34 -3.27 -4.90
CA TYR A 325 15.45 -3.33 -5.84
C TYR A 325 16.77 -3.58 -5.11
N GLY A 326 17.80 -3.99 -5.85
CA GLY A 326 19.07 -4.39 -5.28
C GLY A 326 18.95 -5.68 -4.45
N GLN A 327 19.97 -5.95 -3.63
CA GLN A 327 20.07 -7.14 -2.77
C GLN A 327 19.85 -6.82 -1.28
N SER A 328 19.38 -5.63 -0.96
CA SER A 328 19.19 -5.17 0.43
C SER A 328 18.05 -5.89 1.16
N ASP A 329 17.19 -6.60 0.44
CA ASP A 329 16.15 -7.49 0.99
C ASP A 329 16.68 -8.90 1.34
N GLY A 330 17.95 -9.21 0.99
CA GLY A 330 18.57 -10.54 1.17
C GLY A 330 18.35 -11.51 -0.01
N SER A 331 17.71 -11.06 -1.12
CA SER A 331 17.68 -11.82 -2.38
C SER A 331 19.07 -11.80 -3.04
N THR A 332 19.25 -12.62 -4.08
CA THR A 332 20.50 -12.65 -4.88
C THR A 332 20.28 -12.07 -6.28
N THR A 333 19.22 -11.28 -6.48
CA THR A 333 18.90 -10.59 -7.74
C THR A 333 18.70 -9.11 -7.49
N ASP A 334 19.15 -8.28 -8.40
CA ASP A 334 19.04 -6.82 -8.32
C ASP A 334 17.68 -6.31 -8.82
N SER A 335 16.99 -7.09 -9.67
CA SER A 335 15.74 -6.71 -10.32
C SER A 335 14.62 -7.69 -10.04
N TYR A 336 13.38 -7.23 -10.24
CA TYR A 336 12.20 -8.09 -10.26
C TYR A 336 12.20 -8.96 -11.52
N ASN A 337 11.79 -10.23 -11.37
CA ASN A 337 11.62 -11.16 -12.47
C ASN A 337 10.28 -11.90 -12.39
N GLN A 338 9.96 -12.72 -13.39
CA GLN A 338 8.66 -13.39 -13.52
C GLN A 338 8.71 -14.89 -13.20
N ASN A 339 9.84 -15.39 -12.71
CA ASN A 339 10.03 -16.80 -12.42
C ASN A 339 10.49 -17.10 -10.99
N GLY A 340 10.69 -16.08 -10.16
CA GLY A 340 11.13 -16.19 -8.77
C GLY A 340 12.60 -16.63 -8.61
N SER A 341 13.37 -16.70 -9.71
CA SER A 341 14.78 -17.09 -9.61
C SER A 341 15.53 -16.13 -8.70
N ASN A 342 16.26 -16.71 -7.73
CA ASN A 342 17.09 -15.97 -6.78
C ASN A 342 16.30 -15.02 -5.84
N TYR A 343 14.98 -15.16 -5.76
CA TYR A 343 14.17 -14.51 -4.73
C TYR A 343 14.41 -15.17 -3.37
N ILE A 344 13.94 -14.54 -2.31
CA ILE A 344 13.97 -15.09 -0.96
C ILE A 344 12.91 -16.21 -0.86
N ASP A 345 13.35 -17.42 -0.50
CA ASP A 345 12.44 -18.50 -0.15
C ASP A 345 11.85 -18.22 1.25
N THR A 346 10.53 -17.97 1.30
CA THR A 346 9.83 -17.70 2.57
C THR A 346 9.74 -18.93 3.47
N LYS A 347 10.15 -20.11 2.99
CA LYS A 347 9.96 -21.42 3.63
C LYS A 347 8.50 -21.86 3.75
N SER A 348 7.58 -21.06 3.22
CA SER A 348 6.19 -21.43 3.13
C SER A 348 5.94 -22.29 1.90
N SER A 349 5.40 -23.46 2.11
CA SER A 349 4.90 -24.31 1.04
C SER A 349 3.44 -23.97 0.81
N SER A 350 2.97 -24.19 -0.43
CA SER A 350 1.55 -24.28 -0.67
C SER A 350 0.92 -25.29 0.29
N ILE A 351 -0.20 -24.93 0.87
CA ILE A 351 -1.00 -25.85 1.69
C ILE A 351 -1.87 -26.75 0.84
N PHE A 352 -1.99 -26.45 -0.44
CA PHE A 352 -2.76 -27.23 -1.39
C PHE A 352 -1.84 -28.17 -2.17
N SER A 353 -2.20 -29.43 -2.24
CA SER A 353 -1.49 -30.45 -3.05
C SER A 353 -1.87 -30.39 -4.53
N SER A 354 -2.92 -29.64 -4.87
CA SER A 354 -3.42 -29.43 -6.22
C SER A 354 -4.02 -28.04 -6.34
N SER A 355 -4.27 -27.60 -7.57
CA SER A 355 -4.96 -26.35 -7.86
C SER A 355 -6.27 -26.24 -7.09
N THR A 356 -6.41 -25.19 -6.25
CA THR A 356 -7.58 -25.00 -5.39
C THR A 356 -7.74 -23.56 -4.94
N SER A 357 -8.75 -23.31 -4.12
CA SER A 357 -9.09 -22.01 -3.58
C SER A 357 -9.82 -22.13 -2.25
N GLY A 358 -9.75 -21.12 -1.43
CA GLY A 358 -10.43 -21.09 -0.13
C GLY A 358 -10.32 -19.74 0.58
N TRP A 359 -11.10 -19.59 1.65
CA TRP A 359 -11.00 -18.41 2.50
C TRP A 359 -9.69 -18.45 3.29
N LEU A 360 -8.98 -17.33 3.27
CA LEU A 360 -7.71 -17.17 3.99
C LEU A 360 -7.96 -17.27 5.50
N LYS A 361 -7.34 -18.27 6.12
CA LYS A 361 -7.39 -18.46 7.57
C LYS A 361 -6.17 -17.87 8.26
N PHE A 362 -4.97 -18.12 7.72
CA PHE A 362 -3.71 -17.68 8.31
C PHE A 362 -2.80 -17.08 7.24
N MET A 363 -1.98 -16.13 7.67
CA MET A 363 -0.73 -15.77 7.01
C MET A 363 0.42 -16.21 7.90
N THR A 364 1.54 -16.59 7.30
CA THR A 364 2.78 -16.86 8.04
C THR A 364 3.67 -15.64 7.93
N PHE A 365 4.00 -15.06 9.06
CA PHE A 365 4.80 -13.83 9.14
C PHE A 365 6.29 -14.12 9.26
N SER A 366 7.11 -13.25 8.69
CA SER A 366 8.55 -13.23 8.85
C SER A 366 9.04 -11.77 8.84
N ASP A 367 10.31 -11.56 9.11
CA ASP A 367 10.97 -10.24 8.96
C ASP A 367 11.01 -9.75 7.50
N LYS A 368 10.70 -10.62 6.54
CA LYS A 368 10.62 -10.34 5.10
C LYS A 368 9.17 -10.12 4.60
N GLY A 369 8.21 -9.96 5.51
CA GLY A 369 6.80 -9.85 5.17
C GLY A 369 6.02 -11.09 5.61
N TYR A 370 5.03 -11.48 4.82
CA TYR A 370 4.22 -12.67 5.08
C TYR A 370 4.25 -13.65 3.91
N ALA A 371 4.06 -14.91 4.21
CA ALA A 371 3.73 -15.92 3.24
C ALA A 371 2.24 -16.26 3.37
N ILE A 372 1.55 -16.35 2.25
CA ILE A 372 0.12 -16.66 2.25
C ILE A 372 -0.05 -18.14 2.53
N ALA A 373 -0.68 -18.47 3.66
CA ALA A 373 -1.15 -19.80 3.98
C ALA A 373 -2.67 -19.76 4.08
N SER A 374 -3.36 -20.59 3.32
CA SER A 374 -4.81 -20.64 3.36
C SER A 374 -5.31 -21.99 3.85
N THR A 375 -6.50 -22.01 4.41
CA THR A 375 -7.25 -23.22 4.68
C THR A 375 -8.70 -22.96 4.34
N ASP A 376 -9.45 -24.02 4.04
CA ASP A 376 -10.88 -24.00 3.80
C ASP A 376 -11.74 -23.65 5.03
N SER A 377 -11.12 -23.41 6.17
CA SER A 377 -11.82 -23.08 7.42
C SER A 377 -11.86 -21.57 7.74
N GLY A 378 -11.36 -20.70 6.86
CA GLY A 378 -11.66 -19.26 6.86
C GLY A 378 -13.09 -18.99 6.43
N ALA A 379 -13.55 -17.76 6.52
CA ALA A 379 -14.87 -17.34 6.05
C ALA A 379 -14.87 -15.86 5.66
N GLU A 380 -15.89 -15.43 4.93
CA GLU A 380 -16.11 -14.04 4.55
C GLU A 380 -16.13 -13.08 5.73
N SER A 381 -16.63 -13.52 6.89
CA SER A 381 -16.79 -12.72 8.10
C SER A 381 -15.79 -13.05 9.20
N LYS A 382 -14.76 -13.87 8.89
CA LYS A 382 -13.78 -14.31 9.89
C LYS A 382 -12.37 -13.94 9.49
N ARG A 383 -11.57 -13.50 10.48
CA ARG A 383 -10.14 -13.20 10.34
C ARG A 383 -9.87 -12.26 9.16
N TYR A 384 -9.18 -12.71 8.13
CA TYR A 384 -8.78 -11.89 6.99
C TYR A 384 -9.91 -11.47 6.05
N CYS A 385 -11.10 -12.12 6.14
CA CYS A 385 -12.24 -11.83 5.24
C CYS A 385 -11.84 -11.81 3.76
N SER A 386 -10.82 -12.59 3.39
CA SER A 386 -10.13 -12.59 2.10
C SER A 386 -10.07 -13.99 1.52
N TYR A 387 -9.92 -14.10 0.20
CA TYR A 387 -9.96 -15.36 -0.52
C TYR A 387 -8.66 -15.58 -1.30
N ILE A 388 -8.20 -16.83 -1.35
CA ILE A 388 -6.96 -17.22 -2.02
C ILE A 388 -7.28 -18.24 -3.11
N TYR A 389 -6.67 -18.04 -4.28
CA TYR A 389 -6.58 -19.02 -5.36
C TYR A 389 -5.13 -19.41 -5.53
N GLU A 390 -4.82 -20.69 -5.60
CA GLU A 390 -3.47 -21.19 -5.72
C GLU A 390 -3.36 -22.36 -6.72
N ASN A 391 -2.29 -22.37 -7.50
CA ASN A 391 -1.92 -23.50 -8.34
C ASN A 391 -0.45 -23.89 -8.05
N PRO A 392 -0.22 -24.84 -7.13
CA PRO A 392 1.12 -25.21 -6.70
C PRO A 392 1.90 -26.04 -7.74
N THR A 393 1.32 -26.33 -8.90
CA THR A 393 1.95 -27.19 -9.91
C THR A 393 2.74 -26.44 -10.96
N ILE A 394 2.62 -25.10 -11.00
CA ILE A 394 3.29 -24.24 -11.98
C ILE A 394 3.90 -23.02 -11.27
N THR A 395 4.72 -22.25 -11.99
CA THR A 395 5.15 -20.93 -11.52
C THR A 395 4.07 -19.91 -11.81
N THR A 396 3.64 -19.19 -10.76
CA THR A 396 2.56 -18.19 -10.81
C THR A 396 3.02 -16.85 -10.27
N LEU A 397 2.42 -15.76 -10.76
CA LEU A 397 2.63 -14.41 -10.22
C LEU A 397 1.41 -13.94 -9.46
N ALA A 398 1.65 -13.17 -8.41
CA ALA A 398 0.58 -12.65 -7.57
C ALA A 398 -0.28 -11.60 -8.29
N LEU A 399 -1.60 -11.74 -8.11
CA LEU A 399 -2.57 -10.70 -8.37
C LEU A 399 -3.38 -10.47 -7.09
N PHE A 400 -3.68 -9.22 -6.77
CA PHE A 400 -4.36 -8.86 -5.52
C PHE A 400 -5.68 -8.14 -5.74
N GLY A 401 -6.52 -8.17 -4.69
CA GLY A 401 -7.72 -7.35 -4.55
C GLY A 401 -9.01 -8.02 -4.98
N GLY A 402 -8.97 -8.90 -5.96
CA GLY A 402 -10.17 -9.49 -6.57
C GLY A 402 -10.72 -8.67 -7.72
N ASP A 403 -11.49 -9.28 -8.61
CA ASP A 403 -12.22 -8.58 -9.66
C ASP A 403 -13.72 -8.49 -9.38
N SER A 404 -14.46 -7.85 -10.28
CA SER A 404 -15.90 -7.66 -10.15
C SER A 404 -16.70 -8.97 -10.13
N TYR A 405 -16.12 -10.07 -10.62
CA TYR A 405 -16.75 -11.40 -10.64
C TYR A 405 -16.57 -12.17 -9.32
N ASP A 406 -15.60 -11.79 -8.50
CA ASP A 406 -15.33 -12.49 -7.24
C ASP A 406 -16.37 -12.24 -6.14
N GLY A 407 -17.25 -11.27 -6.32
CA GLY A 407 -18.31 -10.97 -5.36
C GLY A 407 -17.73 -10.66 -3.97
N SER A 408 -18.24 -11.32 -2.95
CA SER A 408 -17.81 -11.09 -1.56
C SER A 408 -16.36 -11.52 -1.23
N ARG A 409 -15.67 -12.19 -2.16
CA ARG A 409 -14.28 -12.66 -1.98
C ARG A 409 -13.25 -11.53 -2.09
N VAL A 410 -13.59 -10.38 -2.69
CA VAL A 410 -12.70 -9.22 -2.83
C VAL A 410 -12.33 -8.64 -1.46
N SER A 411 -11.05 -8.32 -1.25
CA SER A 411 -10.56 -7.75 0.01
C SER A 411 -9.08 -7.34 -0.13
N LEU A 412 -8.52 -6.68 0.89
CA LEU A 412 -7.10 -6.26 0.96
C LEU A 412 -6.12 -7.41 0.70
N PHE A 413 -6.37 -8.57 1.29
CA PHE A 413 -5.47 -9.73 1.24
C PHE A 413 -5.94 -10.82 0.29
N THR A 414 -7.02 -10.58 -0.46
CA THR A 414 -7.44 -11.50 -1.51
C THR A 414 -6.37 -11.55 -2.59
N CYS A 415 -5.92 -12.77 -2.91
CA CYS A 415 -4.76 -12.99 -3.76
C CYS A 415 -4.96 -14.20 -4.67
N ILE A 416 -4.47 -14.09 -5.90
CA ILE A 416 -4.27 -15.21 -6.81
C ILE A 416 -2.78 -15.54 -6.89
N LEU A 417 -2.42 -16.79 -6.62
CA LEU A 417 -1.18 -17.46 -6.98
C LEU A 417 -1.52 -18.66 -7.88
N TYR A 418 -2.26 -18.41 -8.95
CA TYR A 418 -2.86 -19.42 -9.80
C TYR A 418 -2.43 -19.31 -11.27
N ASN A 419 -2.12 -18.11 -11.72
CA ASN A 419 -1.89 -17.81 -13.13
C ASN A 419 -0.41 -17.59 -13.44
N SER A 420 0.04 -18.19 -14.56
CA SER A 420 1.39 -17.95 -15.07
C SER A 420 1.56 -16.51 -15.58
N ALA A 421 2.81 -16.12 -15.82
CA ALA A 421 3.14 -14.79 -16.37
C ALA A 421 2.52 -14.52 -17.75
N SER A 422 2.22 -15.56 -18.54
CA SER A 422 1.59 -15.47 -19.86
C SER A 422 0.07 -15.36 -19.82
N ALA A 423 -0.55 -15.54 -18.66
CA ALA A 423 -2.00 -15.42 -18.54
C ALA A 423 -2.46 -13.98 -18.83
N ALA A 424 -3.48 -13.85 -19.66
CA ALA A 424 -4.14 -12.60 -20.00
C ALA A 424 -5.65 -12.79 -19.85
N ASN A 425 -6.29 -11.91 -19.09
CA ASN A 425 -7.72 -11.98 -18.80
C ASN A 425 -8.28 -10.57 -18.69
N TRP A 426 -9.57 -10.40 -18.96
CA TRP A 426 -10.26 -9.13 -18.82
C TRP A 426 -10.23 -8.60 -17.36
N GLY A 427 -10.23 -9.51 -16.38
CA GLY A 427 -10.17 -9.18 -14.97
C GLY A 427 -8.76 -8.82 -14.47
N PHE A 428 -7.72 -8.89 -15.31
CA PHE A 428 -6.34 -8.61 -14.91
C PHE A 428 -5.91 -7.22 -15.35
N GLY A 429 -5.76 -6.32 -14.41
CA GLY A 429 -5.21 -4.99 -14.55
C GLY A 429 -3.80 -4.87 -13.98
N ALA A 430 -3.26 -3.67 -14.04
CA ALA A 430 -2.04 -3.28 -13.37
C ALA A 430 -2.13 -1.81 -12.95
N SER A 431 -1.49 -1.49 -11.85
CA SER A 431 -1.30 -0.12 -11.35
C SER A 431 0.18 0.25 -11.44
N LEU A 432 0.50 1.56 -11.47
CA LEU A 432 1.90 2.00 -11.51
C LEU A 432 2.50 2.11 -10.11
N SER A 433 3.76 1.74 -10.00
CA SER A 433 4.66 2.09 -8.90
C SER A 433 5.84 2.90 -9.44
N LEU A 434 6.22 3.96 -8.73
CA LEU A 434 7.38 4.78 -9.06
C LEU A 434 8.31 4.87 -7.85
N LYS A 435 9.60 4.60 -8.10
CA LYS A 435 10.71 4.80 -7.16
C LYS A 435 11.69 5.76 -7.82
N PRO A 436 11.56 7.09 -7.59
CA PRO A 436 12.50 8.05 -8.17
C PRO A 436 13.93 7.71 -7.76
N LEU A 437 14.89 7.84 -8.69
CA LEU A 437 16.29 7.65 -8.34
C LEU A 437 16.72 8.70 -7.32
N ALA A 438 17.49 8.27 -6.32
CA ALA A 438 18.13 9.20 -5.40
C ALA A 438 19.00 10.17 -6.18
N GLY A 439 18.78 11.48 -6.01
CA GLY A 439 19.46 12.55 -6.74
C GLY A 439 20.93 12.72 -6.29
#